data_e1a4c79737e04b6f23463285bf582145
#
_entry.id   e1a4c79737e04b6f23463285bf582145
#
_cell.length_a   1.000
_cell.length_b   1.000
_cell.length_c   1.000
_cell.angle_alpha   90.00
_cell.angle_beta   90.00
_cell.angle_gamma   90.00
#
_symmetry.space_group_name_H-M   'P 1'
#
loop_
_entity.id
_entity.type
_entity.pdbx_description
1 polymer ?
#
loop_
_entity_poly.entity_id
_entity_poly.type
_entity_poly.pdbx_seq_one_letter_code
_entity_poly.pdbx_strand_id
1 'polypeptide(L)'
;MLIRNTILFLCCFSRTVAQFGTVDLNFDTRLLRSDEKQEIVNLNSDIVRFFTTTSWDESYSDLKIPLHIQIVFEGITAKGNEKIYNCQALFSNGRDLRYFDKSVQFIYNSGTSLYYDPILFEPLSGFLAYYGNLILAGEIDTYEFNGGNASYEI
;
A
#
# COMPACT_ATOMS: atom_id res chain seq x y z
N MET A 1 7.90 -53.78 23.19
CA MET A 1 8.37 -52.46 23.64
C MET A 1 8.36 -51.55 22.41
N LEU A 2 7.25 -50.85 22.18
CA LEU A 2 7.06 -49.97 21.02
C LEU A 2 7.55 -48.57 21.37
N ILE A 3 8.60 -48.13 20.70
CA ILE A 3 9.05 -46.74 20.75
C ILE A 3 8.22 -45.96 19.77
N ARG A 4 7.29 -45.13 20.29
CA ARG A 4 6.42 -44.23 19.52
C ARG A 4 7.20 -42.96 19.26
N ASN A 5 7.75 -42.81 18.04
CA ASN A 5 8.35 -41.56 17.56
C ASN A 5 7.25 -40.48 17.41
N THR A 6 7.18 -39.60 18.35
CA THR A 6 6.37 -38.38 18.24
C THR A 6 7.22 -37.34 17.50
N ILE A 7 6.99 -37.19 16.20
CA ILE A 7 7.55 -36.09 15.39
C ILE A 7 6.81 -34.81 15.79
N LEU A 8 7.49 -33.98 16.58
CA LEU A 8 7.02 -32.65 16.93
C LEU A 8 7.20 -31.76 15.68
N PHE A 9 6.11 -31.54 14.94
CA PHE A 9 6.07 -30.61 13.79
C PHE A 9 6.11 -29.18 14.35
N LEU A 10 7.31 -28.62 14.46
CA LEU A 10 7.52 -27.22 14.86
C LEU A 10 7.15 -26.37 13.63
N CYS A 11 5.88 -25.95 13.55
CA CYS A 11 5.45 -24.92 12.60
C CYS A 11 6.14 -23.60 12.96
N CYS A 12 7.25 -23.29 12.29
CA CYS A 12 7.78 -21.94 12.26
C CYS A 12 6.77 -21.04 11.53
N PHE A 13 5.89 -20.39 12.29
CA PHE A 13 5.13 -19.25 11.80
C PHE A 13 6.13 -18.10 11.59
N SER A 14 6.68 -17.99 10.39
CA SER A 14 7.32 -16.76 9.95
C SER A 14 6.24 -15.66 9.95
N ARG A 15 6.27 -14.80 10.95
CA ARG A 15 5.46 -13.59 10.96
C ARG A 15 6.11 -12.65 9.94
N THR A 16 5.54 -12.57 8.76
CA THR A 16 5.86 -11.46 7.84
C THR A 16 5.39 -10.19 8.53
N VAL A 17 6.32 -9.36 8.95
CA VAL A 17 6.02 -8.07 9.58
C VAL A 17 6.15 -7.03 8.50
N ALA A 18 5.03 -6.41 8.12
CA ALA A 18 5.05 -5.28 7.21
C ALA A 18 5.74 -4.08 7.86
N GLN A 19 6.55 -3.36 7.09
CA GLN A 19 7.27 -2.16 7.54
C GLN A 19 6.32 -1.00 7.87
N PHE A 20 5.20 -0.88 7.15
CA PHE A 20 4.17 0.12 7.45
C PHE A 20 3.24 -0.39 8.55
N GLY A 21 3.65 -0.19 9.81
CA GLY A 21 2.90 -0.67 10.98
C GLY A 21 1.69 0.19 11.34
N THR A 22 1.71 1.47 10.95
CA THR A 22 0.62 2.43 11.16
C THR A 22 0.36 3.17 9.85
N VAL A 23 -0.86 3.02 9.33
CA VAL A 23 -1.30 3.69 8.10
C VAL A 23 -2.50 4.57 8.44
N ASP A 24 -2.31 5.88 8.30
CA ASP A 24 -3.35 6.89 8.46
C ASP A 24 -3.79 7.36 7.08
N LEU A 25 -4.99 6.95 6.65
CA LEU A 25 -5.53 7.23 5.33
C LEU A 25 -6.76 8.13 5.44
N ASN A 26 -6.69 9.27 4.78
CA ASN A 26 -7.77 10.23 4.69
C ASN A 26 -8.27 10.42 3.26
N PHE A 27 -9.59 10.35 3.05
CA PHE A 27 -10.25 10.63 1.78
C PHE A 27 -11.00 11.95 1.81
N ASP A 28 -10.68 12.84 0.90
CA ASP A 28 -11.54 13.98 0.60
C ASP A 28 -12.47 13.61 -0.56
N THR A 29 -13.71 13.35 -0.22
CA THR A 29 -14.75 12.90 -1.16
C THR A 29 -15.80 13.98 -1.43
N ARG A 30 -15.51 15.25 -1.15
CA ARG A 30 -16.51 16.34 -1.26
C ARG A 30 -17.09 16.47 -2.65
N LEU A 31 -16.29 16.21 -3.68
CA LEU A 31 -16.71 16.32 -5.10
C LEU A 31 -17.38 15.06 -5.64
N LEU A 32 -17.45 13.96 -4.88
CA LEU A 32 -18.17 12.75 -5.27
C LEU A 32 -19.63 12.81 -4.87
N ARG A 33 -20.50 12.22 -5.70
CA ARG A 33 -21.92 12.01 -5.40
C ARG A 33 -22.11 10.90 -4.36
N SER A 34 -23.28 10.81 -3.76
CA SER A 34 -23.57 9.85 -2.71
C SER A 34 -23.45 8.39 -3.14
N ASP A 35 -23.86 8.07 -4.37
CA ASP A 35 -23.72 6.74 -4.99
C ASP A 35 -22.24 6.38 -5.21
N GLU A 36 -21.44 7.34 -5.69
CA GLU A 36 -20.01 7.18 -5.91
C GLU A 36 -19.23 6.97 -4.60
N LYS A 37 -19.61 7.69 -3.54
CA LYS A 37 -19.03 7.48 -2.20
C LYS A 37 -19.28 6.09 -1.67
N GLN A 38 -20.47 5.53 -1.94
CA GLN A 38 -20.82 4.17 -1.52
C GLN A 38 -19.97 3.10 -2.23
N GLU A 39 -19.59 3.34 -3.49
CA GLU A 39 -18.76 2.41 -4.26
C GLU A 39 -17.34 2.29 -3.70
N ILE A 40 -16.79 3.38 -3.16
CA ILE A 40 -15.43 3.41 -2.60
C ILE A 40 -15.39 3.19 -1.08
N VAL A 41 -16.50 2.81 -0.46
CA VAL A 41 -16.57 2.65 1.01
C VAL A 41 -15.51 1.67 1.54
N ASN A 42 -15.22 0.61 0.79
CA ASN A 42 -14.24 -0.41 1.17
C ASN A 42 -12.79 -0.05 0.77
N LEU A 43 -12.61 0.92 -0.14
CA LEU A 43 -11.29 1.28 -0.66
C LEU A 43 -10.32 1.70 0.45
N ASN A 44 -10.81 2.40 1.47
CA ASN A 44 -9.98 2.80 2.61
C ASN A 44 -9.36 1.58 3.30
N SER A 45 -10.20 0.60 3.67
CA SER A 45 -9.74 -0.61 4.35
C SER A 45 -8.86 -1.48 3.45
N ASP A 46 -9.12 -1.48 2.14
CA ASP A 46 -8.32 -2.25 1.17
C ASP A 46 -6.92 -1.65 1.02
N ILE A 47 -6.78 -0.32 0.95
CA ILE A 47 -5.47 0.36 0.91
C ILE A 47 -4.71 0.18 2.23
N VAL A 48 -5.36 0.35 3.39
CA VAL A 48 -4.72 0.11 4.69
C VAL A 48 -4.22 -1.33 4.78
N ARG A 49 -5.05 -2.30 4.39
CA ARG A 49 -4.65 -3.71 4.36
C ARG A 49 -3.47 -3.94 3.42
N PHE A 50 -3.48 -3.36 2.21
CA PHE A 50 -2.39 -3.45 1.24
C PHE A 50 -1.05 -3.09 1.88
N PHE A 51 -0.94 -1.94 2.54
CA PHE A 51 0.30 -1.50 3.16
C PHE A 51 0.70 -2.33 4.39
N THR A 52 -0.28 -2.76 5.18
CA THR A 52 -0.01 -3.48 6.45
C THR A 52 0.21 -4.98 6.27
N THR A 53 -0.06 -5.54 5.09
CA THR A 53 0.14 -6.98 4.81
C THR A 53 1.21 -7.27 3.78
N THR A 54 1.64 -6.27 2.98
CA THR A 54 2.72 -6.42 2.01
C THR A 54 4.06 -6.50 2.73
N SER A 55 4.88 -7.49 2.38
CA SER A 55 6.31 -7.52 2.74
C SER A 55 7.07 -6.68 1.72
N TRP A 56 7.63 -5.56 2.15
CA TRP A 56 8.27 -4.60 1.26
C TRP A 56 9.75 -4.91 1.03
N ASP A 57 10.49 -5.10 2.13
CA ASP A 57 11.90 -5.49 2.11
C ASP A 57 12.20 -6.39 3.30
N GLU A 58 12.63 -7.62 3.03
CA GLU A 58 12.92 -8.60 4.08
C GLU A 58 14.14 -8.22 4.93
N SER A 59 15.11 -7.50 4.33
CA SER A 59 16.33 -7.07 5.02
C SER A 59 16.08 -6.03 6.10
N TYR A 60 14.97 -5.27 5.98
CA TYR A 60 14.58 -4.20 6.90
C TYR A 60 13.23 -4.46 7.57
N SER A 61 12.94 -5.73 7.85
CA SER A 61 11.65 -6.16 8.43
C SER A 61 11.36 -5.61 9.84
N ASP A 62 12.37 -5.13 10.54
CA ASP A 62 12.29 -4.51 11.87
C ASP A 62 11.91 -3.01 11.84
N LEU A 63 12.01 -2.36 10.68
CA LEU A 63 11.57 -0.97 10.53
C LEU A 63 10.08 -0.81 10.79
N LYS A 64 9.73 0.29 11.46
CA LYS A 64 8.35 0.69 11.73
C LYS A 64 8.15 2.11 11.20
N ILE A 65 7.58 2.20 10.01
CA ILE A 65 7.40 3.45 9.30
C ILE A 65 5.93 3.87 9.43
N PRO A 66 5.61 5.03 10.01
CA PRO A 66 4.28 5.58 9.92
C PRO A 66 4.03 6.08 8.49
N LEU A 67 2.85 5.77 7.94
CA LEU A 67 2.47 6.19 6.61
C LEU A 67 1.19 7.01 6.67
N HIS A 68 1.26 8.26 6.24
CA HIS A 68 0.12 9.15 6.10
C HIS A 68 -0.20 9.30 4.62
N ILE A 69 -1.44 9.01 4.27
CA ILE A 69 -1.92 9.10 2.89
C ILE A 69 -3.15 10.00 2.87
N GLN A 70 -3.16 10.97 1.98
CA GLN A 70 -4.33 11.76 1.67
C GLN A 70 -4.68 11.60 0.20
N ILE A 71 -5.92 11.20 -0.10
CA ILE A 71 -6.44 11.13 -1.47
C ILE A 71 -7.60 12.09 -1.61
N VAL A 72 -7.48 13.02 -2.55
CA VAL A 72 -8.52 14.00 -2.89
C VAL A 72 -9.16 13.56 -4.19
N PHE A 73 -10.42 13.16 -4.13
CA PHE A 73 -11.20 12.79 -5.32
C PHE A 73 -11.68 14.05 -6.03
N GLU A 74 -11.34 14.18 -7.32
CA GLU A 74 -11.72 15.30 -8.16
C GLU A 74 -12.98 14.99 -8.99
N GLY A 75 -13.27 13.71 -9.20
CA GLY A 75 -14.46 13.25 -9.92
C GLY A 75 -14.26 11.88 -10.56
N ILE A 76 -15.23 11.48 -11.35
CA ILE A 76 -15.24 10.20 -12.07
C ILE A 76 -15.44 10.45 -13.55
N THR A 77 -14.65 9.76 -14.37
CA THR A 77 -14.82 9.69 -15.82
C THR A 77 -15.33 8.30 -16.20
N ALA A 78 -16.43 8.22 -16.94
CA ALA A 78 -16.94 6.95 -17.45
C ALA A 78 -16.27 6.62 -18.80
N LYS A 79 -15.76 5.39 -18.92
CA LYS A 79 -15.22 4.84 -20.16
C LYS A 79 -15.87 3.47 -20.43
N GLY A 80 -16.91 3.46 -21.23
CA GLY A 80 -17.75 2.27 -21.39
C GLY A 80 -18.47 1.92 -20.09
N ASN A 81 -18.24 0.71 -19.58
CA ASN A 81 -18.80 0.23 -18.33
C ASN A 81 -17.85 0.48 -17.12
N GLU A 82 -16.69 1.06 -17.35
CA GLU A 82 -15.69 1.29 -16.30
C GLU A 82 -15.79 2.72 -15.77
N LYS A 83 -15.61 2.88 -14.47
CA LYS A 83 -15.50 4.15 -13.79
C LYS A 83 -14.04 4.40 -13.43
N ILE A 84 -13.49 5.49 -13.97
CA ILE A 84 -12.13 5.94 -13.69
C ILE A 84 -12.22 7.07 -12.67
N TYR A 85 -11.66 6.85 -11.48
CA TYR A 85 -11.54 7.85 -10.44
C TYR A 85 -10.36 8.77 -10.75
N ASN A 86 -10.60 10.08 -10.75
CA ASN A 86 -9.57 11.09 -10.92
C ASN A 86 -9.27 11.69 -9.54
N CYS A 87 -8.01 11.66 -9.15
CA CYS A 87 -7.58 11.99 -7.80
C CYS A 87 -6.26 12.77 -7.79
N GLN A 88 -6.02 13.45 -6.68
CA GLN A 88 -4.68 13.83 -6.25
C GLN A 88 -4.31 13.00 -5.03
N ALA A 89 -3.03 12.73 -4.84
CA ALA A 89 -2.58 11.95 -3.69
C ALA A 89 -1.34 12.58 -3.05
N LEU A 90 -1.27 12.48 -1.73
CA LEU A 90 -0.11 12.87 -0.91
C LEU A 90 0.27 11.69 -0.04
N PHE A 91 1.55 11.30 -0.08
CA PHE A 91 2.15 10.30 0.78
C PHE A 91 3.20 10.93 1.66
N SER A 92 3.25 10.57 2.94
CA SER A 92 4.22 11.11 3.89
C SER A 92 4.55 10.11 5.00
N ASN A 93 5.81 10.14 5.48
CA ASN A 93 6.21 9.45 6.72
C ASN A 93 5.87 10.25 8.00
N GLY A 94 5.15 11.37 7.87
CA GLY A 94 4.82 12.26 8.98
C GLY A 94 5.98 13.15 9.45
N ARG A 95 7.16 13.04 8.86
CA ARG A 95 8.36 13.82 9.21
C ARG A 95 8.83 14.66 8.02
N ASP A 96 9.75 14.17 7.24
CA ASP A 96 10.49 14.89 6.21
C ASP A 96 10.21 14.39 4.78
N LEU A 97 9.74 13.16 4.62
CA LEU A 97 9.39 12.63 3.32
C LEU A 97 7.94 12.95 2.95
N ARG A 98 7.77 13.61 1.80
CA ARG A 98 6.45 13.95 1.25
C ARG A 98 6.50 13.87 -0.26
N TYR A 99 5.59 13.07 -0.82
CA TYR A 99 5.44 12.91 -2.25
C TYR A 99 4.02 13.26 -2.66
N PHE A 100 3.88 14.18 -3.59
CA PHE A 100 2.59 14.65 -4.07
C PHE A 100 2.41 14.33 -5.54
N ASP A 101 1.31 13.64 -5.87
CA ASP A 101 0.88 13.37 -7.23
C ASP A 101 -0.37 14.17 -7.54
N LYS A 102 -0.31 14.93 -8.65
CA LYS A 102 -1.39 15.84 -9.07
C LYS A 102 -2.46 15.18 -9.91
N SER A 103 -2.18 14.02 -10.48
CA SER A 103 -3.04 13.43 -11.51
C SER A 103 -2.98 11.91 -11.48
N VAL A 104 -3.66 11.35 -10.50
CA VAL A 104 -3.81 9.91 -10.32
C VAL A 104 -5.13 9.47 -10.95
N GLN A 105 -5.08 8.43 -11.76
CA GLN A 105 -6.27 7.82 -12.34
C GLN A 105 -6.25 6.31 -12.09
N PHE A 106 -7.33 5.78 -11.55
CA PHE A 106 -7.47 4.35 -11.33
C PHE A 106 -8.92 3.88 -11.44
N ILE A 107 -9.07 2.59 -11.70
CA ILE A 107 -10.34 1.89 -11.63
C ILE A 107 -10.37 1.15 -10.29
N TYR A 108 -11.49 1.23 -9.61
CA TYR A 108 -11.73 0.44 -8.41
C TYR A 108 -13.09 -0.24 -8.47
N ASN A 109 -13.09 -1.53 -8.23
CA ASN A 109 -14.29 -2.33 -8.09
C ASN A 109 -14.33 -2.91 -6.68
N SER A 110 -15.38 -2.61 -5.93
CA SER A 110 -15.55 -3.13 -4.57
C SER A 110 -15.50 -4.67 -4.55
N GLY A 111 -14.68 -5.23 -3.65
CA GLY A 111 -14.47 -6.67 -3.55
C GLY A 111 -13.24 -7.20 -4.32
N THR A 112 -12.55 -6.37 -5.10
CA THR A 112 -11.26 -6.73 -5.68
C THR A 112 -10.17 -6.61 -4.61
N SER A 113 -9.39 -7.68 -4.40
CA SER A 113 -8.26 -7.63 -3.48
C SER A 113 -7.11 -6.84 -4.10
N LEU A 114 -6.62 -5.83 -3.37
CA LEU A 114 -5.36 -5.17 -3.70
C LEU A 114 -4.20 -6.03 -3.19
N TYR A 115 -3.27 -6.35 -4.07
CA TYR A 115 -2.02 -7.02 -3.74
C TYR A 115 -0.90 -6.50 -4.63
N TYR A 116 0.32 -6.53 -4.12
CA TYR A 116 1.50 -6.17 -4.88
C TYR A 116 2.03 -7.40 -5.62
N ASP A 117 2.17 -7.28 -6.93
CA ASP A 117 2.84 -8.25 -7.78
C ASP A 117 3.85 -7.51 -8.65
N PRO A 118 5.16 -7.79 -8.52
CA PRO A 118 6.18 -7.10 -9.30
C PRO A 118 6.15 -7.44 -10.80
N ILE A 119 5.43 -8.50 -11.19
CA ILE A 119 5.37 -8.96 -12.58
C ILE A 119 4.06 -8.51 -13.25
N LEU A 120 2.96 -8.58 -12.51
CA LEU A 120 1.64 -8.23 -13.03
C LEU A 120 1.28 -6.80 -12.63
N PHE A 121 1.41 -5.88 -13.60
CA PHE A 121 1.04 -4.49 -13.36
C PHE A 121 -0.49 -4.33 -13.24
N GLU A 122 -0.92 -3.84 -12.12
CA GLU A 122 -2.28 -3.38 -11.85
C GLU A 122 -2.21 -1.89 -11.46
N PRO A 123 -2.98 -0.98 -12.11
CA PRO A 123 -2.78 0.46 -11.97
C PRO A 123 -2.82 0.99 -10.53
N LEU A 124 -3.79 0.54 -9.72
CA LEU A 124 -3.94 1.05 -8.35
C LEU A 124 -2.87 0.47 -7.43
N SER A 125 -2.68 -0.85 -7.44
CA SER A 125 -1.65 -1.48 -6.59
C SER A 125 -0.24 -1.07 -6.99
N GLY A 126 0.04 -0.94 -8.29
CA GLY A 126 1.31 -0.42 -8.79
C GLY A 126 1.57 1.03 -8.35
N PHE A 127 0.56 1.89 -8.41
CA PHE A 127 0.64 3.26 -7.90
C PHE A 127 0.93 3.30 -6.39
N LEU A 128 0.19 2.52 -5.60
CA LEU A 128 0.41 2.44 -4.16
C LEU A 128 1.80 1.88 -3.81
N ALA A 129 2.24 0.83 -4.54
CA ALA A 129 3.54 0.23 -4.37
C ALA A 129 4.67 1.20 -4.69
N TYR A 130 4.56 1.98 -5.77
CA TYR A 130 5.55 2.97 -6.15
C TYR A 130 5.82 3.96 -5.00
N TYR A 131 4.77 4.58 -4.45
CA TYR A 131 4.94 5.53 -3.34
C TYR A 131 5.34 4.85 -2.02
N GLY A 132 4.88 3.62 -1.77
CA GLY A 132 5.34 2.83 -0.64
C GLY A 132 6.86 2.61 -0.67
N ASN A 133 7.37 2.19 -1.81
CA ASN A 133 8.81 1.98 -2.00
C ASN A 133 9.62 3.30 -1.91
N LEU A 134 9.10 4.42 -2.44
CA LEU A 134 9.76 5.72 -2.28
C LEU A 134 9.89 6.15 -0.81
N ILE A 135 8.83 5.95 -0.01
CA ILE A 135 8.89 6.24 1.43
C ILE A 135 9.85 5.28 2.12
N LEU A 136 9.79 3.97 1.82
CA LEU A 136 10.68 2.97 2.38
C LEU A 136 12.14 3.27 2.07
N ALA A 137 12.47 3.52 0.80
CA ALA A 137 13.81 3.84 0.36
C ALA A 137 14.39 5.06 1.09
N GLY A 138 13.60 6.15 1.17
CA GLY A 138 14.03 7.34 1.87
C GLY A 138 14.22 7.13 3.38
N GLU A 139 13.41 6.28 4.01
CA GLU A 139 13.62 5.90 5.42
C GLU A 139 14.90 5.07 5.59
N ILE A 140 15.14 4.08 4.72
CA ILE A 140 16.37 3.26 4.78
C ILE A 140 17.61 4.14 4.61
N ASP A 141 17.60 5.12 3.70
CA ASP A 141 18.71 6.04 3.47
C ASP A 141 19.04 6.91 4.70
N THR A 142 18.13 7.05 5.66
CA THR A 142 18.43 7.74 6.93
C THR A 142 19.28 6.91 7.88
N TYR A 143 19.31 5.59 7.71
CA TYR A 143 20.06 4.65 8.57
C TYR A 143 21.33 4.14 7.90
N GLU A 144 21.30 3.98 6.57
CA GLU A 144 22.42 3.41 5.80
C GLU A 144 22.63 4.19 4.51
N PHE A 145 23.84 4.64 4.27
CA PHE A 145 24.17 5.39 3.06
C PHE A 145 23.90 4.57 1.80
N ASN A 146 23.02 5.06 0.92
CA ASN A 146 22.50 4.36 -0.25
C ASN A 146 21.79 3.01 0.04
N GLY A 147 21.33 2.78 1.26
CA GLY A 147 20.63 1.55 1.64
C GLY A 147 19.29 1.38 0.90
N GLY A 148 18.65 2.49 0.54
CA GLY A 148 17.37 2.51 -0.20
C GLY A 148 17.46 2.15 -1.68
N ASN A 149 18.65 1.96 -2.26
CA ASN A 149 18.82 1.77 -3.71
C ASN A 149 17.96 0.66 -4.29
N ALA A 150 17.84 -0.49 -3.62
CA ALA A 150 17.01 -1.60 -4.09
C ALA A 150 15.52 -1.22 -4.17
N SER A 151 15.04 -0.40 -3.24
CA SER A 151 13.64 0.06 -3.21
C SER A 151 13.34 1.19 -4.21
N TYR A 152 14.39 1.85 -4.77
CA TYR A 152 14.22 2.81 -5.86
C TYR A 152 14.18 2.17 -7.25
N GLU A 153 14.65 0.93 -7.41
CA GLU A 153 14.67 0.16 -8.67
C GLU A 153 13.30 -0.54 -8.91
N ILE A 154 12.22 0.24 -8.96
CA ILE A 154 10.84 -0.27 -9.06
C ILE A 154 10.36 -0.23 -10.51
#